data_fa17f6e732c93e32c55408fcc41b97f4
#
_entry.id   fa17f6e732c93e32c55408fcc41b97f4
#
_cell.length_a   1.000
_cell.length_b   1.000
_cell.length_c   1.000
_cell.angle_alpha   90.00
_cell.angle_beta   90.00
_cell.angle_gamma   90.00
#
_symmetry.space_group_name_H-M   'P 1'
#
loop_
_entity.id
_entity.type
_entity.pdbx_description
1 polymer ?
#
loop_
_entity_poly.entity_id
_entity_poly.type
_entity_poly.pdbx_seq_one_letter_code
_entity_poly.pdbx_strand_id
1 'polypeptide(L)'
;CTSYLPMVCEGNNSANKLMTMGLVGFVYGAGTSEDTVSQLTDLTNYGALKADPGAANANGFTSTQVGGIAGFSNTSRTSTFANRFLRCINHGDMTVSTGRASGIVAAANRYTHLTDCTNYGLNDNAFPRSGYARLGNITCITGPGIKFTNVVNRGDLISRTKGAAGGILCLVNHNDNEFIGCESYGRVISDRPDNDYKGTFFGQCKKAAKFRNCIAQGDVGTYNGGDCIMTGVNADNYMD
;
A
#
# COMPACT_ATOMS: atom_id res chain seq x y z
N CYS A 1 3.79 -0.03 20.38
CA CYS A 1 2.67 0.90 20.63
C CYS A 1 1.41 0.37 19.97
N THR A 2 0.27 0.46 20.68
CA THR A 2 -1.01 -0.06 20.20
C THR A 2 -2.05 1.05 20.23
N SER A 3 -2.85 1.18 19.18
CA SER A 3 -3.99 2.12 19.11
C SER A 3 -5.29 1.37 18.85
N TYR A 4 -6.32 1.76 19.57
CA TYR A 4 -7.71 1.28 19.41
C TYR A 4 -8.65 2.39 18.93
N LEU A 5 -8.17 3.64 18.87
CA LEU A 5 -9.00 4.78 18.56
C LEU A 5 -9.25 4.87 17.05
N PRO A 6 -10.52 4.99 16.63
CA PRO A 6 -10.82 5.31 15.25
C PRO A 6 -10.36 6.74 14.92
N MET A 7 -9.93 6.93 13.70
CA MET A 7 -9.57 8.25 13.20
C MET A 7 -10.45 8.60 12.00
N VAL A 8 -10.96 9.80 11.99
CA VAL A 8 -11.77 10.34 10.90
C VAL A 8 -11.13 11.63 10.40
N CYS A 9 -10.92 11.73 9.10
CA CYS A 9 -10.47 12.93 8.46
C CYS A 9 -11.43 13.29 7.34
N GLU A 10 -12.10 14.42 7.51
CA GLU A 10 -13.04 14.98 6.53
C GLU A 10 -12.55 16.37 6.13
N GLY A 11 -12.73 16.73 4.88
CA GLY A 11 -12.32 18.06 4.43
C GLY A 11 -12.34 18.23 2.93
N ASN A 12 -12.19 19.47 2.50
CA ASN A 12 -12.05 19.81 1.09
C ASN A 12 -10.58 19.99 0.73
N ASN A 13 -10.00 19.03 0.05
CA ASN A 13 -8.62 19.10 -0.44
C ASN A 13 -8.54 19.71 -1.84
N SER A 14 -9.21 20.84 -2.05
CA SER A 14 -9.20 21.56 -3.34
C SER A 14 -7.83 22.12 -3.73
N ALA A 15 -6.89 22.22 -2.80
CA ALA A 15 -5.60 22.88 -2.98
C ALA A 15 -4.42 21.93 -3.25
N ASN A 16 -4.64 20.67 -3.64
CA ASN A 16 -3.59 19.67 -3.87
C ASN A 16 -2.61 19.47 -2.68
N LYS A 17 -3.06 19.75 -1.47
CA LYS A 17 -2.25 19.55 -0.28
C LYS A 17 -2.17 18.06 0.04
N LEU A 18 -0.98 17.62 0.43
CA LEU A 18 -0.78 16.26 0.91
C LEU A 18 -1.51 16.08 2.26
N MET A 19 -2.47 15.17 2.29
CA MET A 19 -3.10 14.72 3.52
C MET A 19 -2.59 13.31 3.84
N THR A 20 -2.03 13.13 5.03
CA THR A 20 -1.53 11.84 5.49
C THR A 20 -2.24 11.42 6.77
N MET A 21 -2.61 10.16 6.88
CA MET A 21 -3.32 9.59 8.02
C MET A 21 -2.80 8.18 8.33
N GLY A 22 -2.69 7.87 9.61
CA GLY A 22 -2.19 6.60 10.13
C GLY A 22 -1.81 6.77 11.59
N LEU A 23 -1.29 5.73 12.26
CA LEU A 23 -0.67 5.92 13.58
C LEU A 23 0.46 6.95 13.52
N VAL A 24 1.14 6.99 12.38
CA VAL A 24 2.14 7.98 12.02
C VAL A 24 1.74 8.60 10.68
N GLY A 25 1.47 9.89 10.64
CA GLY A 25 1.08 10.55 9.38
C GLY A 25 2.20 10.49 8.34
N PHE A 26 3.43 10.83 8.75
CA PHE A 26 4.57 10.96 7.85
C PHE A 26 5.87 10.45 8.49
N VAL A 27 6.58 9.59 7.77
CA VAL A 27 7.90 9.08 8.17
C VAL A 27 8.94 9.59 7.18
N TYR A 28 9.90 10.37 7.65
CA TYR A 28 10.96 10.91 6.83
C TYR A 28 12.34 10.52 7.36
N GLY A 29 13.08 9.78 6.55
CA GLY A 29 14.48 9.44 6.83
C GLY A 29 15.41 10.43 6.15
N ALA A 30 16.09 11.27 6.95
CA ALA A 30 17.16 12.13 6.46
C ALA A 30 18.54 11.44 6.57
N GLY A 31 18.56 10.15 6.91
CA GLY A 31 19.75 9.44 7.35
C GLY A 31 20.85 9.39 6.32
N THR A 32 22.06 9.70 6.81
CA THR A 32 23.31 9.51 6.09
C THR A 32 24.04 8.22 6.54
N SER A 33 23.49 7.52 7.53
CA SER A 33 23.96 6.24 8.07
C SER A 33 22.79 5.37 8.49
N GLU A 34 23.03 4.07 8.75
CA GLU A 34 22.02 3.15 9.28
C GLU A 34 21.44 3.57 10.62
N ASP A 35 22.22 4.22 11.46
CA ASP A 35 21.82 4.67 12.80
C ASP A 35 20.88 5.89 12.79
N THR A 36 20.76 6.54 11.63
CA THR A 36 19.94 7.76 11.48
C THR A 36 18.67 7.56 10.66
N VAL A 37 18.32 6.31 10.35
CA VAL A 37 17.05 5.97 9.67
C VAL A 37 15.88 5.91 10.65
N SER A 38 14.69 6.21 10.17
CA SER A 38 13.48 6.03 10.97
C SER A 38 13.14 4.55 11.06
N GLN A 39 12.97 4.06 12.28
CA GLN A 39 12.55 2.69 12.55
C GLN A 39 11.26 2.68 13.38
N LEU A 40 10.23 2.04 12.84
CA LEU A 40 8.95 1.80 13.48
C LEU A 40 8.83 0.31 13.77
N THR A 41 8.75 -0.04 15.06
CA THR A 41 8.78 -1.43 15.50
C THR A 41 7.61 -1.74 16.41
N ASP A 42 6.98 -2.90 16.22
CA ASP A 42 5.90 -3.41 17.07
C ASP A 42 4.73 -2.41 17.22
N LEU A 43 4.33 -1.80 16.11
CA LEU A 43 3.15 -0.94 16.07
C LEU A 43 1.92 -1.76 15.68
N THR A 44 0.85 -1.62 16.46
CA THR A 44 -0.41 -2.28 16.17
C THR A 44 -1.56 -1.28 16.13
N ASN A 45 -2.32 -1.29 15.05
CA ASN A 45 -3.53 -0.50 14.87
C ASN A 45 -4.77 -1.41 14.91
N TYR A 46 -5.70 -1.13 15.81
CA TYR A 46 -7.04 -1.72 15.84
C TYR A 46 -8.14 -0.71 15.47
N GLY A 47 -7.81 0.57 15.45
CA GLY A 47 -8.76 1.63 15.16
C GLY A 47 -9.07 1.72 13.66
N ALA A 48 -10.35 1.88 13.33
CA ALA A 48 -10.74 2.13 11.95
C ALA A 48 -10.29 3.51 11.48
N LEU A 49 -9.91 3.62 10.21
CA LEU A 49 -9.50 4.86 9.56
C LEU A 49 -10.49 5.22 8.46
N LYS A 50 -11.07 6.41 8.56
CA LYS A 50 -11.99 6.94 7.55
C LYS A 50 -11.48 8.27 7.03
N ALA A 51 -11.31 8.37 5.71
CA ALA A 51 -10.92 9.62 5.07
C ALA A 51 -11.85 9.96 3.89
N ASP A 52 -12.48 11.13 3.99
CA ASP A 52 -13.23 11.74 2.89
C ASP A 52 -12.64 13.13 2.59
N PRO A 53 -11.63 13.19 1.71
CA PRO A 53 -10.94 14.46 1.41
C PRO A 53 -11.79 15.44 0.59
N GLY A 54 -13.05 15.13 0.31
CA GLY A 54 -13.91 16.00 -0.51
C GLY A 54 -13.66 15.85 -2.01
N ALA A 55 -13.80 16.96 -2.75
CA ALA A 55 -13.67 16.92 -4.21
C ALA A 55 -12.24 16.57 -4.65
N ALA A 56 -12.13 15.64 -5.59
CA ALA A 56 -10.88 15.33 -6.27
C ALA A 56 -10.44 16.53 -7.15
N ASN A 57 -9.14 16.60 -7.46
CA ASN A 57 -8.64 17.54 -8.46
C ASN A 57 -9.21 17.22 -9.86
N ALA A 58 -8.93 18.08 -10.85
CA ALA A 58 -9.42 17.92 -12.22
C ALA A 58 -9.11 16.55 -12.86
N ASN A 59 -8.11 15.84 -12.35
CA ASN A 59 -7.73 14.50 -12.81
C ASN A 59 -8.41 13.38 -11.99
N GLY A 60 -9.33 13.71 -11.09
CA GLY A 60 -10.03 12.75 -10.25
C GLY A 60 -9.18 12.15 -9.13
N PHE A 61 -8.03 12.73 -8.81
CA PHE A 61 -7.09 12.22 -7.83
C PHE A 61 -6.86 13.23 -6.70
N THR A 62 -6.84 12.77 -5.47
CA THR A 62 -6.43 13.56 -4.32
C THR A 62 -5.04 13.16 -3.83
N SER A 63 -4.35 14.09 -3.18
CA SER A 63 -3.07 13.79 -2.53
C SER A 63 -3.24 13.09 -1.16
N THR A 64 -4.43 12.58 -0.86
CA THR A 64 -4.73 11.88 0.38
C THR A 64 -4.06 10.52 0.43
N GLN A 65 -3.44 10.22 1.56
CA GLN A 65 -2.74 8.98 1.79
C GLN A 65 -3.09 8.45 3.19
N VAL A 66 -3.79 7.33 3.22
CA VAL A 66 -4.28 6.69 4.44
C VAL A 66 -3.61 5.34 4.61
N GLY A 67 -2.80 5.20 5.63
CA GLY A 67 -2.14 3.93 5.97
C GLY A 67 -2.48 3.53 7.39
N GLY A 68 -2.77 2.27 7.63
CA GLY A 68 -3.08 1.77 8.96
C GLY A 68 -1.97 2.06 9.97
N ILE A 69 -0.72 2.00 9.54
CA ILE A 69 0.45 2.33 10.35
C ILE A 69 1.03 3.69 9.94
N ALA A 70 1.29 3.92 8.64
CA ALA A 70 1.82 5.20 8.19
C ALA A 70 1.17 5.67 6.88
N GLY A 71 0.81 6.95 6.82
CA GLY A 71 0.27 7.54 5.60
C GLY A 71 1.33 7.66 4.50
N PHE A 72 2.53 8.06 4.85
CA PHE A 72 3.61 8.29 3.89
C PHE A 72 4.97 7.94 4.47
N SER A 73 5.81 7.26 3.70
CA SER A 73 7.21 7.00 4.03
C SER A 73 8.11 7.50 2.90
N ASN A 74 9.11 8.28 3.24
CA ASN A 74 10.07 8.83 2.30
C ASN A 74 11.46 8.99 2.94
N THR A 75 12.49 8.96 2.12
CA THR A 75 13.85 9.34 2.53
C THR A 75 14.35 10.53 1.71
N SER A 76 15.46 11.14 2.12
CA SER A 76 16.08 12.19 1.32
C SER A 76 16.51 11.66 -0.07
N ARG A 77 16.65 12.54 -1.04
CA ARG A 77 17.03 12.15 -2.42
C ARG A 77 18.45 11.57 -2.50
N THR A 78 19.27 11.90 -1.56
CA THR A 78 20.69 11.49 -1.49
C THR A 78 20.89 10.28 -0.58
N SER A 79 19.87 9.89 0.21
CA SER A 79 19.96 8.73 1.10
C SER A 79 19.74 7.44 0.32
N THR A 80 20.57 6.44 0.61
CA THR A 80 20.37 5.04 0.22
C THR A 80 19.91 4.19 1.41
N PHE A 81 19.78 4.79 2.59
CA PHE A 81 19.33 4.11 3.81
C PHE A 81 17.81 4.15 3.92
N ALA A 82 17.23 3.02 4.27
CA ALA A 82 15.79 2.83 4.23
C ALA A 82 15.11 3.11 5.58
N ASN A 83 13.94 3.75 5.56
CA ASN A 83 13.02 3.68 6.69
C ASN A 83 12.56 2.23 6.89
N ARG A 84 12.49 1.79 8.13
CA ARG A 84 12.20 0.40 8.49
C ARG A 84 10.90 0.28 9.28
N PHE A 85 10.05 -0.64 8.86
CA PHE A 85 8.85 -1.05 9.55
C PHE A 85 9.00 -2.52 9.91
N LEU A 86 9.06 -2.82 11.21
CA LEU A 86 9.29 -4.16 11.72
C LEU A 86 8.10 -4.63 12.56
N ARG A 87 7.53 -5.77 12.24
CA ARG A 87 6.43 -6.40 12.98
C ARG A 87 5.27 -5.44 13.24
N CYS A 88 4.93 -4.64 12.24
CA CYS A 88 3.79 -3.73 12.31
C CYS A 88 2.52 -4.47 11.86
N ILE A 89 1.43 -4.31 12.62
CA ILE A 89 0.18 -5.02 12.38
C ILE A 89 -0.97 -4.05 12.28
N ASN A 90 -1.77 -4.17 11.23
CA ASN A 90 -3.03 -3.44 11.10
C ASN A 90 -4.22 -4.40 11.17
N HIS A 91 -5.11 -4.18 12.13
CA HIS A 91 -6.42 -4.82 12.24
C HIS A 91 -7.57 -3.86 11.89
N GLY A 92 -7.30 -2.56 11.89
CA GLY A 92 -8.31 -1.54 11.63
C GLY A 92 -8.71 -1.49 10.18
N ASP A 93 -10.01 -1.36 9.94
CA ASP A 93 -10.55 -1.17 8.59
C ASP A 93 -10.26 0.23 8.08
N MET A 94 -10.08 0.34 6.77
CA MET A 94 -9.83 1.61 6.12
C MET A 94 -10.93 1.90 5.11
N THR A 95 -11.50 3.08 5.22
CA THR A 95 -12.50 3.58 4.27
C THR A 95 -12.02 4.89 3.68
N VAL A 96 -11.94 4.97 2.37
CA VAL A 96 -11.45 6.16 1.66
C VAL A 96 -12.31 6.47 0.44
N SER A 97 -12.65 7.74 0.21
CA SER A 97 -13.42 8.13 -0.98
C SER A 97 -12.54 8.27 -2.23
N THR A 98 -11.35 8.84 -2.09
CA THR A 98 -10.38 9.07 -3.18
C THR A 98 -8.95 9.07 -2.62
N GLY A 99 -7.95 8.93 -3.48
CA GLY A 99 -6.55 8.97 -3.06
C GLY A 99 -5.91 7.59 -2.98
N ARG A 100 -5.13 7.36 -1.94
CA ARG A 100 -4.41 6.10 -1.69
C ARG A 100 -4.73 5.57 -0.31
N ALA A 101 -5.04 4.28 -0.22
CA ALA A 101 -5.23 3.63 1.06
C ALA A 101 -4.53 2.29 1.14
N SER A 102 -3.96 1.98 2.30
CA SER A 102 -3.32 0.70 2.55
C SER A 102 -3.26 0.36 4.05
N GLY A 103 -3.17 -0.91 4.36
CA GLY A 103 -3.12 -1.38 5.74
C GLY A 103 -1.86 -1.01 6.49
N ILE A 104 -0.71 -0.93 5.83
CA ILE A 104 0.55 -0.62 6.49
C ILE A 104 1.05 0.78 6.09
N VAL A 105 1.49 0.98 4.85
CA VAL A 105 2.04 2.27 4.42
C VAL A 105 1.39 2.70 3.12
N ALA A 106 0.61 3.77 3.10
CA ALA A 106 -0.12 4.16 1.90
C ALA A 106 0.80 4.52 0.72
N ALA A 107 1.89 5.21 0.97
CA ALA A 107 2.90 5.44 -0.05
C ALA A 107 4.32 5.24 0.49
N ALA A 108 5.00 4.23 -0.04
CA ALA A 108 6.41 3.97 0.17
C ALA A 108 7.20 4.62 -0.98
N ASN A 109 7.59 5.89 -0.80
CA ASN A 109 8.09 6.69 -1.92
C ASN A 109 9.57 6.44 -2.23
N ARG A 110 10.42 6.24 -1.22
CA ARG A 110 11.85 5.92 -1.40
C ARG A 110 12.35 5.10 -0.24
N TYR A 111 13.22 4.14 -0.53
CA TYR A 111 13.97 3.36 0.46
C TYR A 111 13.14 3.05 1.72
N THR A 112 12.14 2.22 1.57
CA THR A 112 11.26 1.79 2.64
C THR A 112 11.26 0.27 2.69
N HIS A 113 11.65 -0.27 3.84
CA HIS A 113 11.68 -1.71 4.07
C HIS A 113 10.59 -2.09 5.08
N LEU A 114 9.76 -3.06 4.69
CA LEU A 114 8.79 -3.70 5.57
C LEU A 114 9.24 -5.13 5.84
N THR A 115 9.30 -5.51 7.12
CA THR A 115 9.67 -6.86 7.53
C THR A 115 8.68 -7.38 8.55
N ASP A 116 8.18 -8.60 8.35
CA ASP A 116 7.23 -9.28 9.23
C ASP A 116 5.97 -8.45 9.54
N CYS A 117 5.49 -7.67 8.58
CA CYS A 117 4.32 -6.83 8.74
C CYS A 117 3.07 -7.54 8.23
N THR A 118 1.94 -7.35 8.93
CA THR A 118 0.68 -8.02 8.57
C THR A 118 -0.49 -7.06 8.54
N ASN A 119 -1.33 -7.18 7.52
CA ASN A 119 -2.64 -6.51 7.45
C ASN A 119 -3.76 -7.52 7.56
N TYR A 120 -4.70 -7.27 8.49
CA TYR A 120 -5.96 -7.99 8.64
C TYR A 120 -7.18 -7.11 8.30
N GLY A 121 -7.01 -5.79 8.31
CA GLY A 121 -8.11 -4.85 8.10
C GLY A 121 -8.63 -4.84 6.66
N LEU A 122 -9.92 -4.63 6.51
CA LEU A 122 -10.57 -4.38 5.23
C LEU A 122 -10.13 -3.01 4.67
N ASN A 123 -9.87 -2.94 3.38
CA ASN A 123 -9.65 -1.68 2.68
C ASN A 123 -10.78 -1.47 1.66
N ASP A 124 -11.67 -0.51 1.93
CA ASP A 124 -12.84 -0.23 1.10
C ASP A 124 -12.89 1.24 0.68
N ASN A 125 -13.10 1.50 -0.59
CA ASN A 125 -13.46 2.82 -1.04
C ASN A 125 -14.99 3.00 -1.16
N ALA A 126 -15.67 2.90 -0.03
CA ALA A 126 -17.11 2.83 0.10
C ALA A 126 -17.87 4.09 -0.35
N PHE A 127 -17.19 5.20 -0.61
CA PHE A 127 -17.79 6.43 -1.09
C PHE A 127 -17.39 6.69 -2.54
N PRO A 128 -18.12 6.16 -3.52
CA PRO A 128 -17.80 6.37 -4.92
C PRO A 128 -18.11 7.81 -5.30
N ARG A 129 -17.18 8.71 -5.04
CA ARG A 129 -17.14 9.96 -5.79
C ARG A 129 -16.54 9.65 -7.16
N SER A 130 -16.79 10.46 -8.15
CA SER A 130 -16.24 10.30 -9.52
C SER A 130 -14.70 10.35 -9.59
N GLY A 131 -14.04 10.07 -8.48
CA GLY A 131 -12.60 10.15 -8.27
C GLY A 131 -11.87 8.85 -8.57
N TYR A 132 -10.56 8.93 -8.52
CA TYR A 132 -9.62 7.87 -8.75
C TYR A 132 -9.01 7.44 -7.41
N ALA A 133 -9.22 6.20 -7.00
CA ALA A 133 -8.57 5.65 -5.82
C ALA A 133 -7.59 4.54 -6.21
N ARG A 134 -6.49 4.46 -5.51
CA ARG A 134 -5.53 3.36 -5.56
C ARG A 134 -5.50 2.66 -4.23
N LEU A 135 -5.74 1.38 -4.25
CA LEU A 135 -5.85 0.58 -3.04
C LEU A 135 -4.82 -0.54 -3.03
N GLY A 136 -4.09 -0.65 -1.94
CA GLY A 136 -3.18 -1.77 -1.72
C GLY A 136 -3.22 -2.16 -0.26
N ASN A 137 -3.42 -3.42 0.08
CA ASN A 137 -3.59 -3.78 1.49
C ASN A 137 -2.31 -3.67 2.32
N ILE A 138 -1.14 -3.67 1.71
CA ILE A 138 0.12 -3.40 2.40
C ILE A 138 0.66 -2.02 2.01
N THR A 139 0.77 -1.74 0.72
CA THR A 139 1.15 -0.42 0.22
C THR A 139 0.44 -0.10 -1.08
N CYS A 140 0.24 1.18 -1.36
CA CYS A 140 -0.44 1.59 -2.57
C CYS A 140 0.53 1.87 -3.72
N ILE A 141 1.63 2.54 -3.46
CA ILE A 141 2.62 2.88 -4.49
C ILE A 141 4.03 2.70 -3.96
N THR A 142 4.90 2.18 -4.83
CA THR A 142 6.31 2.03 -4.53
C THR A 142 7.17 3.00 -5.34
N GLY A 143 8.14 3.61 -4.67
CA GLY A 143 9.26 4.32 -5.29
C GLY A 143 10.49 3.41 -5.43
N PRO A 144 11.70 3.99 -5.59
CA PRO A 144 12.94 3.23 -5.66
C PRO A 144 13.36 2.64 -4.31
N GLY A 145 14.04 1.49 -4.34
CA GLY A 145 14.65 0.85 -3.18
C GLY A 145 13.65 0.32 -2.15
N ILE A 146 12.49 -0.18 -2.59
CA ILE A 146 11.49 -0.76 -1.71
C ILE A 146 11.77 -2.25 -1.54
N LYS A 147 11.76 -2.70 -0.28
CA LYS A 147 11.93 -4.11 0.04
C LYS A 147 10.91 -4.58 1.04
N PHE A 148 10.19 -5.64 0.69
CA PHE A 148 9.29 -6.33 1.59
C PHE A 148 9.81 -7.74 1.87
N THR A 149 9.83 -8.11 3.14
CA THR A 149 10.26 -9.44 3.57
C THR A 149 9.24 -10.01 4.53
N ASN A 150 8.70 -11.19 4.24
CA ASN A 150 7.69 -11.89 5.04
C ASN A 150 6.46 -11.00 5.37
N VAL A 151 5.99 -10.27 4.38
CA VAL A 151 4.84 -9.38 4.58
C VAL A 151 3.57 -10.12 4.19
N VAL A 152 2.56 -10.10 5.05
CA VAL A 152 1.35 -10.89 4.88
C VAL A 152 0.11 -9.99 4.78
N ASN A 153 -0.71 -10.21 3.76
CA ASN A 153 -2.05 -9.65 3.67
C ASN A 153 -3.10 -10.74 3.92
N ARG A 154 -4.00 -10.49 4.88
CA ARG A 154 -5.18 -11.31 5.18
C ARG A 154 -6.48 -10.53 5.07
N GLY A 155 -6.41 -9.21 4.92
CA GLY A 155 -7.57 -8.34 4.77
C GLY A 155 -8.07 -8.32 3.34
N ASP A 156 -9.38 -8.24 3.18
CA ASP A 156 -10.03 -8.06 1.89
C ASP A 156 -9.84 -6.62 1.37
N LEU A 157 -9.97 -6.44 0.06
CA LEU A 157 -9.93 -5.16 -0.61
C LEU A 157 -11.13 -5.02 -1.53
N ILE A 158 -11.89 -3.93 -1.38
CA ILE A 158 -13.05 -3.62 -2.22
C ILE A 158 -12.78 -2.33 -2.98
N SER A 159 -12.66 -2.43 -4.30
CA SER A 159 -12.44 -1.28 -5.18
C SER A 159 -13.72 -0.95 -5.95
N ARG A 160 -14.25 0.27 -5.73
CA ARG A 160 -15.48 0.77 -6.37
C ARG A 160 -15.22 1.91 -7.36
N THR A 161 -13.95 2.29 -7.55
CA THR A 161 -13.54 3.38 -8.45
C THR A 161 -12.61 2.88 -9.55
N LYS A 162 -12.35 3.73 -10.53
CA LYS A 162 -11.27 3.51 -11.49
C LYS A 162 -9.93 3.67 -10.78
N GLY A 163 -9.14 2.64 -10.75
CA GLY A 163 -7.82 2.68 -10.13
C GLY A 163 -7.29 1.28 -9.90
N ALA A 164 -5.98 1.16 -9.80
CA ALA A 164 -5.39 -0.14 -9.53
C ALA A 164 -5.68 -0.58 -8.08
N ALA A 165 -5.89 -1.89 -7.91
CA ALA A 165 -6.19 -2.53 -6.64
C ALA A 165 -5.35 -3.81 -6.49
N GLY A 166 -4.60 -3.94 -5.40
CA GLY A 166 -3.74 -5.10 -5.20
C GLY A 166 -3.63 -5.52 -3.74
N GLY A 167 -3.64 -6.82 -3.49
CA GLY A 167 -3.62 -7.38 -2.15
C GLY A 167 -2.35 -7.04 -1.36
N ILE A 168 -1.18 -7.04 -1.99
CA ILE A 168 0.04 -6.53 -1.37
C ILE A 168 0.25 -5.08 -1.78
N LEU A 169 0.25 -4.79 -3.07
CA LEU A 169 0.50 -3.44 -3.55
C LEU A 169 -0.33 -3.09 -4.78
N CYS A 170 -0.72 -1.82 -4.86
CA CYS A 170 -1.50 -1.35 -5.99
C CYS A 170 -0.64 -1.18 -7.25
N LEU A 171 0.51 -0.52 -7.13
CA LEU A 171 1.33 -0.16 -8.28
C LEU A 171 2.82 -0.34 -8.02
N VAL A 172 3.48 -1.22 -8.80
CA VAL A 172 4.94 -1.30 -8.91
C VAL A 172 5.41 -0.30 -9.96
N ASN A 173 6.20 0.68 -9.55
CA ASN A 173 6.60 1.79 -10.43
C ASN A 173 8.11 1.94 -10.62
N HIS A 174 8.93 1.09 -9.96
CA HIS A 174 10.39 1.11 -10.04
C HIS A 174 11.00 -0.28 -10.15
N ASN A 175 12.14 -0.40 -10.84
CA ASN A 175 12.78 -1.66 -11.18
C ASN A 175 13.57 -2.32 -10.04
N ASP A 176 13.91 -1.57 -9.02
CA ASP A 176 14.75 -2.00 -7.88
C ASP A 176 13.93 -2.45 -6.65
N ASN A 177 12.65 -2.75 -6.87
CA ASN A 177 11.80 -3.25 -5.80
C ASN A 177 11.95 -4.76 -5.64
N GLU A 178 11.98 -5.21 -4.39
CA GLU A 178 12.18 -6.62 -4.04
C GLU A 178 11.13 -7.09 -3.02
N PHE A 179 10.51 -8.23 -3.31
CA PHE A 179 9.48 -8.88 -2.49
C PHE A 179 9.91 -10.32 -2.21
N ILE A 180 10.12 -10.66 -0.93
CA ILE A 180 10.65 -11.96 -0.52
C ILE A 180 9.73 -12.56 0.54
N GLY A 181 9.24 -13.79 0.32
CA GLY A 181 8.39 -14.50 1.27
C GLY A 181 7.09 -13.76 1.58
N CYS A 182 6.58 -12.93 0.65
CA CYS A 182 5.35 -12.17 0.87
C CYS A 182 4.14 -13.01 0.48
N GLU A 183 3.06 -12.88 1.25
CA GLU A 183 1.86 -13.70 1.10
C GLU A 183 0.60 -12.84 1.04
N SER A 184 -0.32 -13.16 0.14
CA SER A 184 -1.62 -12.49 0.03
C SER A 184 -2.75 -13.49 -0.04
N TYR A 185 -3.61 -13.46 0.97
CA TYR A 185 -4.77 -14.34 1.14
C TYR A 185 -6.10 -13.61 1.08
N GLY A 186 -6.10 -12.29 1.23
CA GLY A 186 -7.30 -11.46 1.15
C GLY A 186 -7.83 -11.37 -0.29
N ARG A 187 -9.14 -11.33 -0.41
CA ARG A 187 -9.80 -11.19 -1.71
C ARG A 187 -9.67 -9.75 -2.22
N VAL A 188 -9.53 -9.61 -3.53
CA VAL A 188 -9.60 -8.32 -4.22
C VAL A 188 -10.89 -8.29 -5.04
N ILE A 189 -11.86 -7.52 -4.58
CA ILE A 189 -13.18 -7.38 -5.18
C ILE A 189 -13.25 -6.04 -5.90
N SER A 190 -13.68 -6.03 -7.15
CA SER A 190 -13.92 -4.80 -7.90
C SER A 190 -15.34 -4.80 -8.45
N ASP A 191 -16.10 -3.77 -8.10
CA ASP A 191 -17.45 -3.56 -8.63
C ASP A 191 -17.42 -2.97 -10.05
N ARG A 192 -16.22 -2.72 -10.59
CA ARG A 192 -16.03 -2.15 -11.91
C ARG A 192 -15.54 -3.20 -12.91
N PRO A 193 -16.36 -3.55 -13.92
CA PRO A 193 -15.96 -4.50 -14.94
C PRO A 193 -14.85 -3.97 -15.87
N ASP A 194 -14.65 -2.65 -15.93
CA ASP A 194 -13.64 -1.98 -16.73
C ASP A 194 -12.32 -1.73 -15.95
N ASN A 195 -12.17 -2.31 -14.76
CA ASN A 195 -10.94 -2.19 -13.98
C ASN A 195 -9.98 -3.35 -14.30
N ASP A 196 -9.12 -3.14 -15.30
CA ASP A 196 -8.12 -4.13 -15.74
C ASP A 196 -6.93 -4.26 -14.78
N TYR A 197 -6.83 -3.40 -13.76
CA TYR A 197 -5.66 -3.33 -12.87
C TYR A 197 -6.00 -3.83 -11.47
N LYS A 198 -6.32 -5.11 -11.36
CA LYS A 198 -6.61 -5.77 -10.10
C LYS A 198 -5.84 -7.08 -9.99
N GLY A 199 -5.49 -7.46 -8.76
CA GLY A 199 -4.85 -8.74 -8.49
C GLY A 199 -4.64 -8.97 -7.01
N THR A 200 -4.59 -10.22 -6.61
CA THR A 200 -4.43 -10.59 -5.20
C THR A 200 -3.05 -10.24 -4.67
N PHE A 201 -2.06 -10.07 -5.52
CA PHE A 201 -0.73 -9.62 -5.11
C PHE A 201 -0.49 -8.15 -5.49
N PHE A 202 -0.54 -7.80 -6.77
CA PHE A 202 -0.42 -6.42 -7.22
C PHE A 202 -1.53 -6.03 -8.21
N GLY A 203 -1.94 -4.77 -8.19
CA GLY A 203 -2.91 -4.26 -9.17
C GLY A 203 -2.26 -4.08 -10.54
N GLN A 204 -1.15 -3.36 -10.59
CA GLN A 204 -0.41 -3.09 -11.82
C GLN A 204 1.10 -3.13 -11.59
N CYS A 205 1.82 -3.87 -12.43
CA CYS A 205 3.27 -3.86 -12.51
C CYS A 205 3.72 -3.12 -13.77
N LYS A 206 4.35 -1.96 -13.62
CA LYS A 206 4.86 -1.12 -14.72
C LYS A 206 6.36 -1.25 -14.94
N LYS A 207 7.06 -1.81 -13.97
CA LYS A 207 8.51 -1.90 -13.96
C LYS A 207 8.93 -3.27 -13.44
N ALA A 208 10.09 -3.71 -13.87
CA ALA A 208 10.66 -4.97 -13.39
C ALA A 208 10.87 -4.92 -11.87
N ALA A 209 10.28 -5.88 -11.18
CA ALA A 209 10.47 -6.08 -9.75
C ALA A 209 10.83 -7.54 -9.50
N LYS A 210 11.49 -7.80 -8.37
CA LYS A 210 11.93 -9.14 -8.01
C LYS A 210 10.97 -9.73 -6.98
N PHE A 211 10.33 -10.84 -7.33
CA PHE A 211 9.48 -11.60 -6.44
C PHE A 211 10.14 -12.97 -6.17
N ARG A 212 10.33 -13.32 -4.90
CA ARG A 212 10.95 -14.60 -4.51
C ARG A 212 10.14 -15.24 -3.39
N ASN A 213 9.79 -16.52 -3.57
CA ASN A 213 9.05 -17.30 -2.57
C ASN A 213 7.77 -16.58 -2.08
N CYS A 214 7.07 -15.92 -3.00
CA CYS A 214 5.83 -15.22 -2.70
C CYS A 214 4.62 -16.11 -3.01
N ILE A 215 3.55 -15.92 -2.26
CA ILE A 215 2.28 -16.64 -2.43
C ILE A 215 1.17 -15.63 -2.67
N ALA A 216 0.34 -15.88 -3.68
CA ALA A 216 -0.88 -15.14 -3.91
C ALA A 216 -2.03 -16.12 -4.12
N GLN A 217 -3.15 -15.89 -3.43
CA GLN A 217 -4.34 -16.69 -3.62
C GLN A 217 -5.21 -16.02 -4.69
N GLY A 218 -5.27 -16.61 -5.89
CA GLY A 218 -5.98 -16.08 -7.05
C GLY A 218 -5.08 -15.30 -8.04
N ASP A 219 -5.68 -14.43 -8.84
CA ASP A 219 -4.99 -13.67 -9.89
C ASP A 219 -3.89 -12.78 -9.33
N VAL A 220 -2.66 -12.98 -9.76
CA VAL A 220 -1.49 -12.24 -9.25
C VAL A 220 -1.59 -10.74 -9.53
N GLY A 221 -2.06 -10.36 -10.72
CA GLY A 221 -2.20 -8.96 -11.14
C GLY A 221 -1.90 -8.72 -12.61
N THR A 222 -2.06 -7.48 -13.06
CA THR A 222 -1.91 -7.10 -14.45
C THR A 222 -0.50 -6.58 -14.75
N TYR A 223 0.15 -7.17 -15.75
CA TYR A 223 1.45 -6.75 -16.26
C TYR A 223 1.28 -5.79 -17.42
N ASN A 224 1.71 -4.55 -17.29
CA ASN A 224 1.70 -3.57 -18.36
C ASN A 224 3.11 -3.00 -18.55
N GLY A 225 3.86 -3.61 -19.46
CA GLY A 225 5.08 -3.05 -20.03
C GLY A 225 6.34 -3.15 -19.17
N GLY A 226 6.37 -3.98 -18.14
CA GLY A 226 7.57 -4.25 -17.34
C GLY A 226 7.79 -5.76 -17.22
N ASP A 227 9.03 -6.21 -17.34
CA ASP A 227 9.42 -7.58 -17.04
C ASP A 227 9.42 -7.79 -15.52
N CYS A 228 8.29 -8.16 -14.96
CA CYS A 228 8.26 -8.65 -13.58
C CYS A 228 8.96 -10.00 -13.53
N ILE A 229 10.14 -10.03 -12.96
CA ILE A 229 10.90 -11.27 -12.78
C ILE A 229 10.35 -11.99 -11.55
N MET A 230 9.51 -12.98 -11.79
CA MET A 230 8.99 -13.87 -10.76
C MET A 230 9.87 -15.10 -10.67
N THR A 231 10.93 -15.05 -9.85
CA THR A 231 11.80 -16.20 -9.60
C THR A 231 11.40 -16.88 -8.30
N GLY A 232 11.10 -18.18 -8.34
CA GLY A 232 10.78 -18.99 -7.17
C GLY A 232 9.37 -18.79 -6.62
N VAL A 233 8.48 -18.27 -7.42
CA VAL A 233 7.06 -18.31 -7.14
C VAL A 233 6.57 -19.63 -7.71
N ASN A 234 6.08 -20.54 -6.85
CA ASN A 234 5.43 -21.75 -7.32
C ASN A 234 4.17 -21.35 -8.08
N ALA A 235 4.15 -21.55 -9.38
CA ALA A 235 2.99 -21.32 -10.21
C ALA A 235 1.75 -22.10 -9.71
N ASP A 236 1.99 -23.24 -9.09
CA ASP A 236 0.96 -24.11 -8.50
C ASP A 236 0.22 -23.47 -7.31
N ASN A 237 0.77 -22.42 -6.71
CA ASN A 237 0.15 -21.68 -5.61
C ASN A 237 -0.70 -20.48 -6.08
N TYR A 238 -0.79 -20.24 -7.37
CA TYR A 238 -1.58 -19.14 -7.94
C TYR A 238 -2.99 -19.53 -8.35
N MET A 239 -3.26 -20.81 -8.44
CA MET A 239 -4.44 -21.32 -9.17
C MET A 239 -5.44 -22.06 -8.29
N ASP A 240 -5.33 -22.00 -6.99
CA ASP A 240 -6.32 -22.60 -6.08
C ASP A 240 -7.18 -21.54 -5.36
#